data_d432ea8af208832f3e6da175d3bfcd05
#
_entry.id   d432ea8af208832f3e6da175d3bfcd05
#
_cell.length_a   1.000
_cell.length_b   1.000
_cell.length_c   1.000
_cell.angle_alpha   90.00
_cell.angle_beta   90.00
_cell.angle_gamma   90.00
#
_symmetry.space_group_name_H-M   'P 1'
#
loop_
_entity.id
_entity.type
_entity.pdbx_description
1 polymer ?
#
loop_
_entity_poly.entity_id
_entity_poly.type
_entity_poly.pdbx_seq_one_letter_code
_entity_poly.pdbx_strand_id
1 'polypeptide(L)'
;MRSETSNNTKIVATLGPASWHKEVLIEMIKAGVNVFRVNFSHGDHATHRRTIQLIKQINAEHNCKIAVLADLQGPKLRIGDVEDGAVVNEGDLLRFTTNKVNGTADLVYMNYAQFPQDVNTGEHILLDDGKLMCEVIETNKKDLVVTRVVQ
;
A
#
# COMPACT_ATOMS: atom_id res chain seq x y z
N MET A 1 6.60 -33.12 -2.41
CA MET A 1 5.58 -33.95 -3.06
C MET A 1 4.23 -33.41 -2.63
N ARG A 2 3.51 -32.74 -3.50
CA ARG A 2 2.09 -32.40 -3.27
C ARG A 2 1.26 -33.62 -3.65
N SER A 3 0.32 -34.03 -2.79
CA SER A 3 -0.78 -34.91 -3.21
C SER A 3 -1.55 -34.16 -4.31
N GLU A 4 -1.97 -34.85 -5.34
CA GLU A 4 -2.70 -34.31 -6.50
C GLU A 4 -4.13 -33.80 -6.20
N THR A 5 -4.48 -33.60 -4.94
CA THR A 5 -5.72 -32.89 -4.60
C THR A 5 -5.59 -31.42 -4.93
N SER A 6 -6.11 -31.06 -6.08
CA SER A 6 -6.24 -29.66 -6.51
C SER A 6 -7.14 -28.93 -5.52
N ASN A 7 -6.55 -28.21 -4.57
CA ASN A 7 -7.31 -27.31 -3.72
C ASN A 7 -7.89 -26.19 -4.60
N ASN A 8 -9.19 -26.02 -4.60
CA ASN A 8 -9.87 -24.96 -5.34
C ASN A 8 -9.49 -23.56 -4.79
N THR A 9 -9.22 -23.46 -3.49
CA THR A 9 -8.73 -22.25 -2.86
C THR A 9 -7.21 -22.16 -2.98
N LYS A 10 -6.70 -21.04 -3.51
CA LYS A 10 -5.26 -20.76 -3.61
C LYS A 10 -4.81 -19.89 -2.46
N ILE A 11 -3.68 -20.25 -1.85
CA ILE A 11 -3.09 -19.51 -0.74
C ILE A 11 -2.00 -18.58 -1.30
N VAL A 12 -2.16 -17.28 -1.07
CA VAL A 12 -1.15 -16.26 -1.34
C VAL A 12 -0.50 -15.87 -0.03
N ALA A 13 0.82 -16.03 0.08
CA ALA A 13 1.58 -15.68 1.28
C ALA A 13 2.54 -14.53 0.97
N THR A 14 2.44 -13.44 1.73
CA THR A 14 3.38 -12.31 1.62
C THR A 14 4.68 -12.66 2.33
N LEU A 15 5.80 -12.47 1.63
CA LEU A 15 7.12 -12.68 2.18
C LEU A 15 7.62 -11.45 2.93
N GLY A 16 8.33 -11.68 4.01
CA GLY A 16 8.97 -10.66 4.85
C GLY A 16 10.19 -11.22 5.56
N PRO A 17 10.83 -10.46 6.46
CA PRO A 17 12.07 -10.87 7.13
C PRO A 17 12.01 -12.25 7.78
N ALA A 18 10.89 -12.62 8.37
CA ALA A 18 10.69 -13.92 9.01
C ALA A 18 10.61 -15.10 8.03
N SER A 19 10.40 -14.86 6.74
CA SER A 19 10.17 -15.89 5.71
C SER A 19 11.15 -15.84 4.54
N TRP A 20 12.31 -15.18 4.69
CA TRP A 20 13.32 -15.10 3.60
C TRP A 20 14.27 -16.30 3.52
N HIS A 21 14.18 -17.25 4.45
CA HIS A 21 15.04 -18.42 4.50
C HIS A 21 14.46 -19.57 3.69
N LYS A 22 15.34 -20.32 3.00
CA LYS A 22 14.97 -21.42 2.10
C LYS A 22 14.10 -22.46 2.80
N GLU A 23 14.48 -22.84 4.02
CA GLU A 23 13.81 -23.86 4.83
C GLU A 23 12.38 -23.44 5.14
N VAL A 24 12.17 -22.15 5.51
CA VAL A 24 10.85 -21.60 5.80
C VAL A 24 9.97 -21.60 4.55
N LEU A 25 10.50 -21.20 3.40
CA LEU A 25 9.76 -21.23 2.14
C LEU A 25 9.33 -22.64 1.77
N ILE A 26 10.20 -23.64 1.98
CA ILE A 26 9.89 -25.06 1.72
C ILE A 26 8.75 -25.52 2.64
N GLU A 27 8.78 -25.19 3.93
CA GLU A 27 7.73 -25.56 4.87
C GLU A 27 6.38 -24.87 4.52
N MET A 28 6.42 -23.61 4.11
CA MET A 28 5.21 -22.91 3.63
C MET A 28 4.63 -23.57 2.38
N ILE A 29 5.47 -24.03 1.46
CA ILE A 29 5.06 -24.78 0.26
C ILE A 29 4.40 -26.11 0.65
N LYS A 30 5.02 -26.85 1.59
CA LYS A 30 4.45 -28.10 2.12
C LYS A 30 3.11 -27.86 2.81
N ALA A 31 2.97 -26.76 3.53
CA ALA A 31 1.72 -26.34 4.18
C ALA A 31 0.63 -25.89 3.19
N GLY A 32 0.95 -25.76 1.89
CA GLY A 32 -0.04 -25.53 0.84
C GLY A 32 -0.01 -24.17 0.16
N VAL A 33 0.98 -23.30 0.44
CA VAL A 33 1.14 -22.03 -0.27
C VAL A 33 1.28 -22.26 -1.77
N ASN A 34 0.57 -21.46 -2.56
CA ASN A 34 0.55 -21.52 -4.02
C ASN A 34 1.31 -20.37 -4.67
N VAL A 35 1.27 -19.22 -4.02
CA VAL A 35 1.82 -17.97 -4.55
C VAL A 35 2.57 -17.25 -3.43
N PHE A 36 3.80 -16.84 -3.69
CA PHE A 36 4.51 -15.92 -2.84
C PHE A 36 4.36 -14.49 -3.36
N ARG A 37 3.80 -13.60 -2.54
CA ARG A 37 3.72 -12.17 -2.82
C ARG A 37 4.97 -11.47 -2.31
N VAL A 38 5.67 -10.78 -3.20
CA VAL A 38 6.81 -9.91 -2.91
C VAL A 38 6.33 -8.47 -2.98
N ASN A 39 6.30 -7.78 -1.83
CA ASN A 39 5.84 -6.40 -1.74
C ASN A 39 7.00 -5.44 -2.06
N PHE A 40 6.93 -4.77 -3.20
CA PHE A 40 7.94 -3.80 -3.65
C PHE A 40 7.83 -2.42 -2.96
N SER A 41 6.84 -2.24 -2.09
CA SER A 41 6.75 -1.03 -1.26
C SER A 41 7.76 -1.00 -0.12
N HIS A 42 8.39 -2.13 0.21
CA HIS A 42 9.35 -2.28 1.30
C HIS A 42 10.56 -3.11 0.82
N GLY A 43 11.73 -2.83 1.38
CA GLY A 43 12.97 -3.50 0.99
C GLY A 43 13.63 -2.87 -0.23
N ASP A 44 14.68 -3.52 -0.71
CA ASP A 44 15.47 -3.07 -1.84
C ASP A 44 15.45 -4.08 -3.02
N HIS A 45 15.88 -3.64 -4.19
CA HIS A 45 15.92 -4.46 -5.39
C HIS A 45 16.82 -5.70 -5.25
N ALA A 46 17.90 -5.62 -4.46
CA ALA A 46 18.82 -6.74 -4.27
C ALA A 46 18.14 -7.86 -3.46
N THR A 47 17.44 -7.49 -2.40
CA THR A 47 16.65 -8.41 -1.56
C THR A 47 15.53 -9.06 -2.37
N HIS A 48 14.76 -8.27 -3.15
CA HIS A 48 13.71 -8.82 -4.01
C HIS A 48 14.24 -9.79 -5.04
N ARG A 49 15.36 -9.44 -5.71
CA ARG A 49 16.01 -10.33 -6.68
C ARG A 49 16.44 -11.64 -6.06
N ARG A 50 17.09 -11.58 -4.88
CA ARG A 50 17.52 -12.78 -4.14
C ARG A 50 16.33 -13.68 -3.79
N THR A 51 15.26 -13.10 -3.27
CA THR A 51 14.03 -13.83 -2.90
C THR A 51 13.42 -14.53 -4.12
N ILE A 52 13.27 -13.82 -5.24
CA ILE A 52 12.72 -14.38 -6.47
C ILE A 52 13.62 -15.50 -7.02
N GLN A 53 14.95 -15.32 -6.98
CA GLN A 53 15.88 -16.35 -7.41
C GLN A 53 15.80 -17.59 -6.53
N LEU A 54 15.67 -17.41 -5.21
CA LEU A 54 15.50 -18.51 -4.26
C LEU A 54 14.20 -19.31 -4.53
N ILE A 55 13.09 -18.66 -4.81
CA ILE A 55 11.84 -19.33 -5.17
C ILE A 55 12.00 -20.12 -6.48
N LYS A 56 12.68 -19.55 -7.50
CA LYS A 56 12.97 -20.26 -8.75
C LYS A 56 13.85 -21.49 -8.52
N GLN A 57 14.85 -21.38 -7.65
CA GLN A 57 15.71 -22.49 -7.28
C GLN A 57 14.90 -23.61 -6.58
N ILE A 58 14.05 -23.27 -5.59
CA ILE A 58 13.18 -24.23 -4.91
C ILE A 58 12.24 -24.93 -5.90
N ASN A 59 11.65 -24.18 -6.84
CA ASN A 59 10.79 -24.75 -7.87
C ASN A 59 11.52 -25.81 -8.70
N ALA A 60 12.78 -25.55 -9.08
CA ALA A 60 13.62 -26.46 -9.85
C ALA A 60 14.01 -27.70 -9.02
N GLU A 61 14.46 -27.51 -7.79
CA GLU A 61 14.95 -28.60 -6.92
C GLU A 61 13.84 -29.56 -6.48
N HIS A 62 12.63 -29.00 -6.21
CA HIS A 62 11.52 -29.77 -5.68
C HIS A 62 10.44 -30.10 -6.73
N ASN A 63 10.69 -29.79 -8.01
CA ASN A 63 9.77 -30.00 -9.11
C ASN A 63 8.35 -29.46 -8.77
N CYS A 64 8.27 -28.25 -8.21
CA CYS A 64 7.02 -27.58 -7.87
C CYS A 64 6.82 -26.34 -8.74
N LYS A 65 5.62 -25.77 -8.73
CA LYS A 65 5.21 -24.61 -9.55
C LYS A 65 4.61 -23.53 -8.67
N ILE A 66 5.41 -22.97 -7.77
CA ILE A 66 5.00 -21.83 -6.95
C ILE A 66 5.14 -20.56 -7.76
N ALA A 67 4.05 -19.80 -7.86
CA ALA A 67 4.06 -18.53 -8.55
C ALA A 67 4.64 -17.41 -7.66
N VAL A 68 5.18 -16.37 -8.30
CA VAL A 68 5.60 -15.14 -7.65
C VAL A 68 4.67 -14.02 -8.10
N LEU A 69 4.03 -13.36 -7.14
CA LEU A 69 3.26 -12.13 -7.34
C LEU A 69 4.16 -10.95 -6.97
N ALA A 70 4.60 -10.19 -7.96
CA ALA A 70 5.27 -8.91 -7.74
C ALA A 70 4.21 -7.82 -7.50
N ASP A 71 4.07 -7.39 -6.25
CA ASP A 71 3.20 -6.28 -5.89
C ASP A 71 3.98 -4.97 -6.02
N LEU A 72 3.83 -4.34 -7.19
CA LEU A 72 4.58 -3.15 -7.55
C LEU A 72 4.05 -1.92 -6.82
N GLN A 73 4.96 -1.03 -6.48
CA GLN A 73 4.57 0.31 -6.03
C GLN A 73 3.85 1.05 -7.14
N GLY A 74 2.65 1.55 -6.82
CA GLY A 74 2.05 2.65 -7.55
C GLY A 74 2.41 3.99 -6.91
N PRO A 75 2.04 5.12 -7.52
CA PRO A 75 2.06 6.40 -6.83
C PRO A 75 1.11 6.32 -5.61
N LYS A 76 1.70 6.29 -4.41
CA LYS A 76 0.91 6.35 -3.17
C LYS A 76 0.66 7.80 -2.82
N LEU A 77 -0.58 8.22 -2.95
CA LEU A 77 -1.03 9.49 -2.40
C LEU A 77 -1.03 9.37 -0.87
N ARG A 78 -0.34 10.27 -0.20
CA ARG A 78 -0.26 10.28 1.26
C ARG A 78 -0.27 11.71 1.78
N ILE A 79 -0.93 11.89 2.90
CA ILE A 79 -0.69 13.07 3.75
C ILE A 79 0.68 12.91 4.44
N GLY A 80 1.31 14.02 4.79
CA GLY A 80 2.55 14.04 5.56
C GLY A 80 2.33 13.72 7.03
N ASP A 81 3.38 13.91 7.81
CA ASP A 81 3.30 13.79 9.25
C ASP A 81 2.32 14.80 9.82
N VAL A 82 1.56 14.39 10.83
CA VAL A 82 0.57 15.19 11.54
C VAL A 82 0.93 15.19 13.01
N GLU A 83 0.72 16.31 13.69
CA GLU A 83 0.97 16.43 15.13
C GLU A 83 0.14 15.42 15.94
N ASP A 84 0.71 14.93 17.03
CA ASP A 84 0.05 13.98 17.90
C ASP A 84 -1.23 14.58 18.51
N GLY A 85 -2.32 13.81 18.45
CA GLY A 85 -3.60 14.22 19.02
C GLY A 85 -4.45 15.11 18.11
N ALA A 86 -4.04 15.38 16.88
CA ALA A 86 -4.89 16.06 15.91
C ALA A 86 -6.14 15.21 15.62
N VAL A 87 -7.29 15.80 15.77
CA VAL A 87 -8.61 15.16 15.55
C VAL A 87 -9.43 16.05 14.64
N VAL A 88 -10.13 15.45 13.70
CA VAL A 88 -11.12 16.10 12.84
C VAL A 88 -12.49 15.48 13.09
N ASN A 89 -13.53 16.30 13.03
CA ASN A 89 -14.91 15.88 13.22
C ASN A 89 -15.71 16.20 11.96
N GLU A 90 -16.85 15.54 11.81
CA GLU A 90 -17.80 15.86 10.75
C GLU A 90 -18.19 17.35 10.78
N GLY A 91 -18.12 18.00 9.63
CA GLY A 91 -18.35 19.43 9.45
C GLY A 91 -17.09 20.31 9.52
N ASP A 92 -15.97 19.81 10.06
CA ASP A 92 -14.73 20.55 10.14
C ASP A 92 -14.16 20.83 8.74
N LEU A 93 -13.39 21.90 8.62
CA LEU A 93 -12.63 22.21 7.41
C LEU A 93 -11.23 21.62 7.54
N LEU A 94 -10.87 20.73 6.60
CA LEU A 94 -9.53 20.22 6.45
C LEU A 94 -8.92 20.74 5.14
N ARG A 95 -7.76 21.36 5.23
CA ARG A 95 -7.02 21.91 4.09
C ARG A 95 -5.86 21.00 3.71
N PHE A 96 -5.70 20.75 2.43
CA PHE A 96 -4.57 20.02 1.87
C PHE A 96 -3.66 21.00 1.14
N THR A 97 -2.36 20.98 1.46
CA THR A 97 -1.35 21.78 0.75
C THR A 97 -0.26 20.90 0.17
N THR A 98 0.28 21.28 -0.99
CA THR A 98 1.46 20.64 -1.58
C THR A 98 2.78 21.21 -1.05
N ASN A 99 2.72 22.27 -0.23
CA ASN A 99 3.87 22.77 0.50
C ASN A 99 4.14 21.91 1.74
N LYS A 100 5.40 21.49 1.94
CA LYS A 100 5.75 20.65 3.10
C LYS A 100 5.52 21.42 4.40
N VAL A 101 4.62 20.89 5.22
CA VAL A 101 4.32 21.38 6.58
C VAL A 101 4.18 20.18 7.52
N ASN A 102 4.40 20.40 8.82
CA ASN A 102 3.90 19.48 9.83
C ASN A 102 2.39 19.71 9.93
N GLY A 103 1.60 18.64 9.74
CA GLY A 103 0.15 18.73 9.69
C GLY A 103 -0.46 19.03 11.04
N THR A 104 -1.63 19.64 11.01
CA THR A 104 -2.50 19.93 12.15
C THR A 104 -3.91 19.38 11.88
N ALA A 105 -4.85 19.57 12.78
CA ALA A 105 -6.25 19.19 12.57
C ALA A 105 -6.93 19.91 11.39
N ASP A 106 -6.39 21.06 10.96
CA ASP A 106 -7.01 21.91 9.91
C ASP A 106 -6.17 22.04 8.62
N LEU A 107 -4.90 21.63 8.64
CA LEU A 107 -3.99 21.72 7.48
C LEU A 107 -3.05 20.51 7.42
N VAL A 108 -3.02 19.81 6.29
CA VAL A 108 -2.12 18.67 6.08
C VAL A 108 -1.34 18.81 4.77
N TYR A 109 -0.10 18.31 4.77
CA TYR A 109 0.70 18.20 3.57
C TYR A 109 0.21 17.02 2.71
N MET A 110 0.07 17.24 1.40
CA MET A 110 -0.21 16.21 0.40
C MET A 110 1.03 16.01 -0.49
N ASN A 111 1.53 14.78 -0.57
CA ASN A 111 2.75 14.46 -1.30
C ASN A 111 2.61 14.44 -2.84
N TYR A 112 1.42 14.70 -3.37
CA TYR A 112 1.13 14.74 -4.79
C TYR A 112 0.99 16.18 -5.28
N ALA A 113 2.01 16.68 -5.99
CA ALA A 113 2.10 18.08 -6.40
C ALA A 113 0.97 18.54 -7.34
N GLN A 114 0.39 17.62 -8.14
CA GLN A 114 -0.70 17.95 -9.06
C GLN A 114 -2.09 17.85 -8.42
N PHE A 115 -2.16 17.42 -7.16
CA PHE A 115 -3.42 17.20 -6.46
C PHE A 115 -4.41 18.38 -6.56
N PRO A 116 -4.00 19.66 -6.33
CA PRO A 116 -4.95 20.78 -6.45
C PRO A 116 -5.47 21.00 -7.88
N GLN A 117 -4.73 20.55 -8.89
CA GLN A 117 -5.13 20.68 -10.30
C GLN A 117 -6.13 19.61 -10.70
N ASP A 118 -5.97 18.40 -10.15
CA ASP A 118 -6.75 17.21 -10.53
C ASP A 118 -8.11 17.15 -9.86
N VAL A 119 -8.28 17.77 -8.66
CA VAL A 119 -9.56 17.75 -7.95
C VAL A 119 -10.46 18.92 -8.32
N ASN A 120 -11.77 18.73 -8.24
CA ASN A 120 -12.79 19.75 -8.49
C ASN A 120 -13.75 19.88 -7.31
N THR A 121 -14.35 21.05 -7.16
CA THR A 121 -15.39 21.31 -6.14
C THR A 121 -16.53 20.30 -6.26
N GLY A 122 -16.96 19.75 -5.11
CA GLY A 122 -17.99 18.72 -5.00
C GLY A 122 -17.45 17.28 -5.11
N GLU A 123 -16.18 17.06 -5.48
CA GLU A 123 -15.59 15.73 -5.46
C GLU A 123 -15.23 15.30 -4.04
N HIS A 124 -15.16 13.97 -3.82
CA HIS A 124 -14.83 13.39 -2.53
C HIS A 124 -13.39 12.88 -2.49
N ILE A 125 -12.72 13.18 -1.39
CA ILE A 125 -11.40 12.65 -1.06
C ILE A 125 -11.56 11.65 0.07
N LEU A 126 -11.05 10.43 -0.14
CA LEU A 126 -11.09 9.37 0.87
C LEU A 126 -9.70 9.21 1.51
N LEU A 127 -9.66 9.18 2.84
CA LEU A 127 -8.44 8.91 3.62
C LEU A 127 -8.65 7.64 4.46
N ASP A 128 -7.54 6.96 4.78
CA ASP A 128 -7.50 5.73 5.58
C ASP A 128 -8.53 4.68 5.11
N ASP A 129 -8.41 4.32 3.82
CA ASP A 129 -9.29 3.34 3.16
C ASP A 129 -10.80 3.69 3.25
N GLY A 130 -11.10 5.00 3.28
CA GLY A 130 -12.48 5.50 3.30
C GLY A 130 -13.10 5.65 4.69
N LYS A 131 -12.32 5.54 5.76
CA LYS A 131 -12.80 5.82 7.12
C LYS A 131 -13.06 7.30 7.35
N LEU A 132 -12.35 8.16 6.63
CA LEU A 132 -12.55 9.60 6.62
C LEU A 132 -12.87 10.04 5.20
N MET A 133 -13.97 10.73 5.02
CA MET A 133 -14.40 11.30 3.73
C MET A 133 -14.49 12.80 3.83
N CYS A 134 -13.88 13.49 2.86
CA CYS A 134 -13.90 14.94 2.75
C CYS A 134 -14.48 15.35 1.40
N GLU A 135 -15.39 16.33 1.38
CA GLU A 135 -15.89 16.97 0.16
C GLU A 135 -15.04 18.20 -0.17
N VAL A 136 -14.61 18.33 -1.42
CA VAL A 136 -13.87 19.48 -1.91
C VAL A 136 -14.80 20.68 -1.98
N ILE A 137 -14.49 21.72 -1.21
CA ILE A 137 -15.21 23.01 -1.21
C ILE A 137 -14.59 23.94 -2.23
N GLU A 138 -13.26 24.01 -2.25
CA GLU A 138 -12.52 24.96 -3.10
C GLU A 138 -11.12 24.42 -3.40
N THR A 139 -10.61 24.77 -4.57
CA THR A 139 -9.20 24.56 -4.93
C THR A 139 -8.67 25.81 -5.64
N ASN A 140 -7.46 26.24 -5.29
CA ASN A 140 -6.77 27.32 -6.01
C ASN A 140 -6.05 26.83 -7.27
N LYS A 141 -6.17 25.52 -7.59
CA LYS A 141 -5.53 24.84 -8.73
C LYS A 141 -4.00 24.94 -8.76
N LYS A 142 -3.38 25.33 -7.63
CA LYS A 142 -1.95 25.54 -7.52
C LYS A 142 -1.33 24.69 -6.40
N ASP A 143 -1.67 24.96 -5.18
CA ASP A 143 -1.03 24.34 -4.00
C ASP A 143 -1.95 24.15 -2.80
N LEU A 144 -3.23 24.49 -2.90
CA LEU A 144 -4.19 24.40 -1.79
C LEU A 144 -5.54 23.86 -2.25
N VAL A 145 -6.08 22.93 -1.47
CA VAL A 145 -7.45 22.42 -1.57
C VAL A 145 -8.12 22.56 -0.22
N VAL A 146 -9.29 23.16 -0.17
CA VAL A 146 -10.13 23.27 1.02
C VAL A 146 -11.24 22.24 0.95
N THR A 147 -11.40 21.46 2.00
CA THR A 147 -12.43 20.42 2.06
C THR A 147 -13.24 20.55 3.35
N ARG A 148 -14.42 19.92 3.35
CA ARG A 148 -15.21 19.70 4.55
C ARG A 148 -15.26 18.21 4.85
N VAL A 149 -15.04 17.84 6.09
CA VAL A 149 -15.24 16.47 6.57
C VAL A 149 -16.72 16.14 6.54
N VAL A 150 -17.08 15.06 5.85
CA VAL A 150 -18.50 14.61 5.70
C VAL A 150 -18.75 13.24 6.33
N GLN A 151 -17.68 12.53 6.67
CA GLN A 151 -17.71 11.27 7.42
C GLN A 151 -16.38 11.03 8.09
#